data_23e9fa36a848336a3f1467f53df47535
#
_entry.id   23e9fa36a848336a3f1467f53df47535
#
_cell.length_a   1.000
_cell.length_b   1.000
_cell.length_c   1.000
_cell.angle_alpha   90.00
_cell.angle_beta   90.00
_cell.angle_gamma   90.00
#
_symmetry.space_group_name_H-M   'P 1'
#
loop_
_entity.id
_entity.type
_entity.pdbx_description
1 polymer ?
#
loop_
_entity_poly.entity_id
_entity_poly.type
_entity_poly.pdbx_seq_one_letter_code
_entity_poly.pdbx_strand_id
1 'polypeptide(L)'
;MSEKDEVQKWLNKIAIAEKAYNEYHEQIEKVREYYKNEKSKNKTNIFWSSVETLKPFLYFKQPVPYVERKDKTSDKVQYLACKMLEKAIEWDLSQFDFDSVMKYVRNDFLISGMGIAYEKYNATFKKIVTQQVSENGVIEVVADVKDSERVETCYIDPVDFIADSEKVGIWEDCTWFGRVIHMTNEELIAQFGKKFNYLVGDENDRKKDTKVYEIWDKKAHKTYYIGKDCGSEFLKVTDDILKIDGFFPLPKPLYATLTNDSLIPTSDYKEIKPLLDELDGIVERMRLTGQALKVSGCYDNSFPELANILDKDVTLVSISDFTKLKENGGLAGIMDFAPIAQYITALQALAERRQDLVAQIYEITGVSDIMRGNSDPNETATAVTKKTNFGTLRNQDRQNDMQRFIVDLLKIKADIICEMFEPETLAQFLSEEDKQDGQAVMQAIYLLKTDKMRNMYLGIETDTSFNQDAEAVKTQEAIKTINDMITNAFGIVSQQPLLLPLYRKMTESLVSQLPNARQFEPVIDDVFNKIGEQLAQPQPEQPNAEIMKVQQNQDKINKDFAIKQEQNRIKQEELALKKQTEDNKIMMQNKESDMQFELKQQEIAAGQDTSANISTGYVRGF
;
A
#
# COMPACT_ATOMS: atom_id res chain seq x y z
N MET A 1 5.98 25.06 -40.07
CA MET A 1 7.17 24.33 -39.60
C MET A 1 7.19 23.02 -40.37
N SER A 2 8.33 22.56 -40.87
CA SER A 2 8.35 21.24 -41.48
C SER A 2 8.24 20.15 -40.40
N GLU A 3 7.76 18.97 -40.77
CA GLU A 3 7.67 17.83 -39.82
C GLU A 3 9.05 17.54 -39.17
N LYS A 4 10.12 17.66 -39.99
CA LYS A 4 11.49 17.52 -39.50
C LYS A 4 11.87 18.51 -38.39
N ASP A 5 11.43 19.77 -38.53
CA ASP A 5 11.70 20.81 -37.53
C ASP A 5 10.95 20.51 -36.22
N GLU A 6 9.75 19.94 -36.32
CA GLU A 6 8.91 19.60 -35.18
C GLU A 6 9.49 18.39 -34.43
N VAL A 7 9.92 17.34 -35.15
CA VAL A 7 10.62 16.19 -34.55
C VAL A 7 11.89 16.63 -33.85
N GLN A 8 12.71 17.48 -34.49
CA GLN A 8 13.94 17.98 -33.89
C GLN A 8 13.67 18.81 -32.62
N LYS A 9 12.61 19.60 -32.62
CA LYS A 9 12.17 20.35 -31.44
C LYS A 9 11.82 19.42 -30.29
N TRP A 10 11.09 18.33 -30.56
CA TRP A 10 10.75 17.34 -29.54
C TRP A 10 11.98 16.57 -29.04
N LEU A 11 12.87 16.16 -29.93
CA LEU A 11 14.13 15.49 -29.54
C LEU A 11 14.97 16.38 -28.61
N ASN A 12 15.01 17.70 -28.88
CA ASN A 12 15.70 18.64 -27.99
C ASN A 12 15.03 18.75 -26.62
N LYS A 13 13.70 18.82 -26.55
CA LYS A 13 12.96 18.82 -25.27
C LYS A 13 13.18 17.55 -24.50
N ILE A 14 13.13 16.38 -25.18
CA ILE A 14 13.40 15.08 -24.59
C ILE A 14 14.81 15.05 -23.99
N ALA A 15 15.81 15.50 -24.73
CA ALA A 15 17.20 15.53 -24.27
C ALA A 15 17.40 16.42 -23.04
N ILE A 16 16.70 17.57 -22.95
CA ILE A 16 16.71 18.42 -21.76
C ILE A 16 16.07 17.71 -20.57
N ALA A 17 14.91 17.07 -20.77
CA ALA A 17 14.24 16.33 -19.73
C ALA A 17 15.05 15.11 -19.27
N GLU A 18 15.57 14.30 -20.20
CA GLU A 18 16.47 13.16 -19.87
C GLU A 18 17.65 13.63 -19.01
N LYS A 19 18.27 14.76 -19.37
CA LYS A 19 19.38 15.31 -18.59
C LYS A 19 18.96 15.73 -17.18
N ALA A 20 17.76 16.32 -17.03
CA ALA A 20 17.24 16.72 -15.73
C ALA A 20 16.91 15.49 -14.85
N TYR A 21 16.36 14.44 -15.44
CA TYR A 21 15.99 13.20 -14.74
C TYR A 21 17.18 12.24 -14.52
N ASN A 22 18.32 12.41 -15.20
CA ASN A 22 19.43 11.46 -15.18
C ASN A 22 19.94 11.13 -13.77
N GLU A 23 20.17 12.16 -12.95
CA GLU A 23 20.63 11.96 -11.57
C GLU A 23 19.61 11.16 -10.75
N TYR A 24 18.34 11.44 -10.94
CA TYR A 24 17.24 10.74 -10.27
C TYR A 24 17.16 9.27 -10.72
N HIS A 25 17.25 8.99 -12.02
CA HIS A 25 17.25 7.63 -12.55
C HIS A 25 18.44 6.81 -12.02
N GLU A 26 19.64 7.38 -11.98
CA GLU A 26 20.81 6.73 -11.39
C GLU A 26 20.62 6.45 -9.88
N GLN A 27 19.93 7.36 -9.16
CA GLN A 27 19.60 7.14 -7.75
C GLN A 27 18.61 6.00 -7.57
N ILE A 28 17.59 5.88 -8.43
CA ILE A 28 16.61 4.78 -8.40
C ILE A 28 17.33 3.43 -8.50
N GLU A 29 18.26 3.26 -9.43
CA GLU A 29 18.99 2.01 -9.59
C GLU A 29 19.79 1.66 -8.32
N LYS A 30 20.49 2.64 -7.73
CA LYS A 30 21.25 2.46 -6.47
C LYS A 30 20.35 2.08 -5.30
N VAL A 31 19.19 2.72 -5.21
CA VAL A 31 18.20 2.43 -4.14
C VAL A 31 17.64 1.02 -4.30
N ARG A 32 17.29 0.62 -5.52
CA ARG A 32 16.79 -0.73 -5.83
C ARG A 32 17.84 -1.81 -5.52
N GLU A 33 19.12 -1.57 -5.88
CA GLU A 33 20.21 -2.47 -5.52
C GLU A 33 20.37 -2.61 -3.99
N TYR A 34 20.28 -1.49 -3.26
CA TYR A 34 20.36 -1.49 -1.80
C TYR A 34 19.18 -2.23 -1.17
N TYR A 35 17.96 -1.96 -1.66
CA TYR A 35 16.74 -2.61 -1.18
C TYR A 35 16.78 -4.14 -1.37
N LYS A 36 17.24 -4.62 -2.51
CA LYS A 36 17.40 -6.04 -2.82
C LYS A 36 18.56 -6.71 -2.06
N ASN A 37 19.45 -5.93 -1.47
CA ASN A 37 20.65 -6.42 -0.75
C ASN A 37 21.58 -7.31 -1.61
N GLU A 38 21.64 -7.05 -2.91
CA GLU A 38 22.35 -7.93 -3.88
C GLU A 38 23.86 -8.02 -3.66
N LYS A 39 24.50 -6.96 -3.15
CA LYS A 39 25.98 -6.83 -3.09
C LYS A 39 26.58 -7.03 -1.70
N SER A 40 25.79 -7.27 -0.65
CA SER A 40 26.31 -7.28 0.72
C SER A 40 25.91 -8.53 1.49
N LYS A 41 26.89 -9.27 1.97
CA LYS A 41 26.68 -10.50 2.76
C LYS A 41 26.31 -10.25 4.24
N ASN A 42 26.43 -9.04 4.77
CA ASN A 42 26.37 -8.78 6.23
C ASN A 42 25.67 -7.46 6.60
N LYS A 43 24.81 -6.91 5.76
CA LYS A 43 24.11 -5.66 6.04
C LYS A 43 22.79 -5.90 6.77
N THR A 44 22.51 -5.08 7.78
CA THR A 44 21.18 -5.01 8.36
C THR A 44 20.32 -4.11 7.47
N ASN A 45 19.49 -4.68 6.60
CA ASN A 45 18.67 -3.90 5.67
C ASN A 45 17.46 -3.28 6.39
N ILE A 46 17.71 -2.24 7.20
CA ILE A 46 16.67 -1.49 7.92
C ILE A 46 15.75 -0.77 6.94
N PHE A 47 16.28 -0.30 5.80
CA PHE A 47 15.48 0.33 4.77
C PHE A 47 14.41 -0.62 4.22
N TRP A 48 14.78 -1.85 3.89
CA TRP A 48 13.82 -2.90 3.50
C TRP A 48 12.74 -3.10 4.57
N SER A 49 13.15 -3.22 5.84
CA SER A 49 12.21 -3.39 6.95
C SER A 49 11.23 -2.22 7.08
N SER A 50 11.71 -0.98 6.91
CA SER A 50 10.87 0.22 6.94
C SER A 50 9.85 0.24 5.79
N VAL A 51 10.30 -0.06 4.57
CA VAL A 51 9.45 -0.12 3.38
C VAL A 51 8.38 -1.22 3.53
N GLU A 52 8.76 -2.44 3.97
CA GLU A 52 7.81 -3.53 4.16
C GLU A 52 6.76 -3.22 5.22
N THR A 53 7.14 -2.49 6.28
CA THR A 53 6.19 -2.05 7.31
C THR A 53 5.20 -1.01 6.78
N LEU A 54 5.65 -0.09 5.92
CA LEU A 54 4.80 0.97 5.36
C LEU A 54 3.87 0.49 4.23
N LYS A 55 4.23 -0.57 3.52
CA LYS A 55 3.44 -1.09 2.39
C LYS A 55 1.97 -1.35 2.72
N PRO A 56 1.62 -2.20 3.70
CA PRO A 56 0.23 -2.48 4.01
C PRO A 56 -0.51 -1.26 4.58
N PHE A 57 0.22 -0.32 5.17
CA PHE A 57 -0.34 0.90 5.70
C PHE A 57 -0.82 1.86 4.59
N LEU A 58 -0.09 1.94 3.47
CA LEU A 58 -0.43 2.84 2.36
C LEU A 58 -1.50 2.26 1.43
N TYR A 59 -1.36 0.99 1.08
CA TYR A 59 -2.30 0.31 0.19
C TYR A 59 -2.38 -1.17 0.55
N PHE A 60 -3.53 -1.61 1.02
CA PHE A 60 -3.75 -2.97 1.49
C PHE A 60 -4.63 -3.79 0.56
N LYS A 61 -5.74 -3.23 0.10
CA LYS A 61 -6.74 -3.92 -0.73
C LYS A 61 -7.27 -3.04 -1.84
N GLN A 62 -7.81 -3.69 -2.87
CA GLN A 62 -8.48 -3.03 -3.98
C GLN A 62 -9.63 -2.15 -3.47
N PRO A 63 -9.71 -0.88 -3.95
CA PRO A 63 -10.79 0.01 -3.59
C PRO A 63 -12.13 -0.45 -4.18
N VAL A 64 -13.22 -0.14 -3.49
CA VAL A 64 -14.58 -0.27 -4.02
C VAL A 64 -14.99 1.11 -4.51
N PRO A 65 -15.14 1.32 -5.82
CA PRO A 65 -15.58 2.60 -6.37
C PRO A 65 -17.06 2.81 -6.10
N TYR A 66 -17.46 4.07 -6.00
CA TYR A 66 -18.85 4.45 -6.01
C TYR A 66 -19.07 5.71 -6.84
N VAL A 67 -20.22 5.80 -7.47
CA VAL A 67 -20.62 6.94 -8.28
C VAL A 67 -21.94 7.51 -7.76
N GLU A 68 -21.92 8.79 -7.36
CA GLU A 68 -23.09 9.48 -6.85
C GLU A 68 -23.52 10.63 -7.73
N ARG A 69 -24.80 10.97 -7.64
CA ARG A 69 -25.35 12.18 -8.23
C ARG A 69 -24.92 13.40 -7.42
N LYS A 70 -24.54 14.46 -8.10
CA LYS A 70 -24.22 15.74 -7.49
C LYS A 70 -25.47 16.34 -6.81
N ASP A 71 -26.62 16.24 -7.46
CA ASP A 71 -27.91 16.68 -6.92
C ASP A 71 -28.68 15.46 -6.41
N LYS A 72 -29.13 15.52 -5.15
CA LYS A 72 -29.93 14.45 -4.51
C LYS A 72 -31.39 14.43 -5.01
N THR A 73 -31.63 14.72 -6.29
CA THR A 73 -32.94 14.62 -6.91
C THR A 73 -33.30 13.15 -7.18
N SER A 74 -34.58 12.79 -7.10
CA SER A 74 -35.08 11.44 -7.37
C SER A 74 -35.19 11.12 -8.89
N ASP A 75 -34.28 11.64 -9.70
CA ASP A 75 -34.28 11.40 -11.14
C ASP A 75 -33.73 9.98 -11.44
N LYS A 76 -34.61 9.14 -11.99
CA LYS A 76 -34.31 7.75 -12.37
C LYS A 76 -33.21 7.68 -13.45
N VAL A 77 -33.17 8.62 -14.37
CA VAL A 77 -32.18 8.65 -15.46
C VAL A 77 -30.78 8.84 -14.91
N GLN A 78 -30.58 9.79 -14.01
CA GLN A 78 -29.29 10.02 -13.36
C GLN A 78 -28.89 8.83 -12.46
N TYR A 79 -29.86 8.20 -11.80
CA TYR A 79 -29.59 7.00 -10.99
C TYR A 79 -29.06 5.84 -11.86
N LEU A 80 -29.71 5.59 -12.99
CA LEU A 80 -29.27 4.55 -13.92
C LEU A 80 -27.89 4.86 -14.52
N ALA A 81 -27.62 6.12 -14.82
CA ALA A 81 -26.32 6.56 -15.34
C ALA A 81 -25.19 6.30 -14.31
N CYS A 82 -25.40 6.70 -13.05
CA CYS A 82 -24.43 6.44 -11.98
C CYS A 82 -24.20 4.93 -11.79
N LYS A 83 -25.26 4.15 -11.76
CA LYS A 83 -25.21 2.69 -11.58
C LYS A 83 -24.47 1.98 -12.72
N MET A 84 -24.74 2.38 -13.99
CA MET A 84 -24.00 1.86 -15.15
C MET A 84 -22.51 2.12 -15.03
N LEU A 85 -22.14 3.37 -14.75
CA LEU A 85 -20.74 3.75 -14.67
C LEU A 85 -20.02 3.07 -13.50
N GLU A 86 -20.66 3.02 -12.32
CA GLU A 86 -20.12 2.33 -11.13
C GLU A 86 -19.84 0.85 -11.44
N LYS A 87 -20.83 0.14 -12.04
CA LYS A 87 -20.67 -1.28 -12.37
C LYS A 87 -19.65 -1.52 -13.47
N ALA A 88 -19.52 -0.61 -14.43
CA ALA A 88 -18.48 -0.69 -15.47
C ALA A 88 -17.08 -0.55 -14.87
N ILE A 89 -16.88 0.41 -13.96
CA ILE A 89 -15.59 0.59 -13.27
C ILE A 89 -15.30 -0.62 -12.38
N GLU A 90 -16.27 -1.07 -11.58
CA GLU A 90 -16.12 -2.24 -10.69
C GLU A 90 -15.73 -3.49 -11.48
N TRP A 91 -16.37 -3.72 -12.63
CA TRP A 91 -16.06 -4.83 -13.52
C TRP A 91 -14.62 -4.74 -14.06
N ASP A 92 -14.20 -3.58 -14.58
CA ASP A 92 -12.84 -3.38 -15.08
C ASP A 92 -11.79 -3.62 -13.98
N LEU A 93 -12.04 -3.12 -12.77
CA LEU A 93 -11.13 -3.34 -11.63
C LEU A 93 -11.02 -4.82 -11.26
N SER A 94 -12.11 -5.58 -11.37
CA SER A 94 -12.13 -7.01 -11.02
C SER A 94 -11.49 -7.90 -12.07
N GLN A 95 -11.47 -7.50 -13.34
CA GLN A 95 -10.98 -8.30 -14.45
C GLN A 95 -9.52 -8.04 -14.81
N PHE A 96 -9.00 -6.83 -14.56
CA PHE A 96 -7.70 -6.38 -15.06
C PHE A 96 -6.81 -5.93 -13.90
N ASP A 97 -6.24 -6.84 -13.22
CA ASP A 97 -5.11 -6.81 -12.25
C ASP A 97 -4.72 -5.42 -11.66
N PHE A 98 -5.72 -4.57 -11.42
CA PHE A 98 -5.57 -3.23 -10.84
C PHE A 98 -4.79 -3.28 -9.52
N ASP A 99 -5.07 -4.29 -8.71
CA ASP A 99 -4.43 -4.47 -7.41
C ASP A 99 -2.92 -4.65 -7.53
N SER A 100 -2.44 -5.44 -8.50
CA SER A 100 -1.01 -5.62 -8.74
C SER A 100 -0.34 -4.33 -9.24
N VAL A 101 -1.00 -3.60 -10.14
CA VAL A 101 -0.49 -2.31 -10.63
C VAL A 101 -0.34 -1.34 -9.47
N MET A 102 -1.34 -1.22 -8.60
CA MET A 102 -1.27 -0.34 -7.43
C MET A 102 -0.20 -0.76 -6.42
N LYS A 103 0.07 -2.06 -6.29
CA LYS A 103 1.20 -2.56 -5.49
C LYS A 103 2.54 -2.15 -6.08
N TYR A 104 2.72 -2.14 -7.41
CA TYR A 104 3.94 -1.63 -8.06
C TYR A 104 4.08 -0.12 -7.85
N VAL A 105 3.02 0.65 -8.07
CA VAL A 105 2.99 2.10 -7.82
C VAL A 105 3.37 2.43 -6.38
N ARG A 106 2.76 1.74 -5.40
CA ARG A 106 3.07 1.88 -3.98
C ARG A 106 4.53 1.55 -3.68
N ASN A 107 5.06 0.46 -4.26
CA ASN A 107 6.44 0.04 -4.03
C ASN A 107 7.42 1.08 -4.53
N ASP A 108 7.22 1.61 -5.74
CA ASP A 108 8.10 2.64 -6.28
C ASP A 108 7.95 3.97 -5.56
N PHE A 109 6.74 4.33 -5.14
CA PHE A 109 6.54 5.50 -4.29
C PHE A 109 7.41 5.43 -3.01
N LEU A 110 7.49 4.26 -2.36
CA LEU A 110 8.28 4.07 -1.15
C LEU A 110 9.78 3.94 -1.41
N ILE A 111 10.16 3.32 -2.52
CA ILE A 111 11.57 3.00 -2.82
C ILE A 111 12.24 4.16 -3.56
N SER A 112 11.63 4.60 -4.67
CA SER A 112 12.19 5.61 -5.55
C SER A 112 11.66 7.03 -5.29
N GLY A 113 10.59 7.15 -4.53
CA GLY A 113 9.93 8.43 -4.22
C GLY A 113 8.92 8.88 -5.26
N MET A 114 8.64 8.09 -6.30
CA MET A 114 7.63 8.39 -7.33
C MET A 114 6.84 7.13 -7.68
N GLY A 115 5.51 7.24 -7.72
CA GLY A 115 4.63 6.18 -8.19
C GLY A 115 3.75 6.66 -9.34
N ILE A 116 3.67 5.91 -10.45
CA ILE A 116 2.99 6.33 -11.68
C ILE A 116 2.16 5.19 -12.24
N ALA A 117 0.93 5.49 -12.62
CA ALA A 117 0.07 4.64 -13.43
C ALA A 117 -0.75 5.50 -14.40
N TYR A 118 -1.21 4.89 -15.48
CA TYR A 118 -2.03 5.53 -16.49
C TYR A 118 -3.14 4.60 -16.96
N GLU A 119 -4.19 5.17 -17.54
CA GLU A 119 -5.31 4.43 -18.10
C GLU A 119 -5.16 4.27 -19.61
N LYS A 120 -5.39 3.05 -20.10
CA LYS A 120 -5.31 2.70 -21.51
C LYS A 120 -6.59 2.04 -21.98
N TYR A 121 -7.21 2.61 -23.02
CA TYR A 121 -8.35 1.99 -23.68
C TYR A 121 -7.89 0.88 -24.62
N ASN A 122 -8.52 -0.28 -24.52
CA ASN A 122 -8.32 -1.41 -25.41
C ASN A 122 -9.70 -1.93 -25.88
N ALA A 123 -9.80 -2.22 -27.19
CA ALA A 123 -10.98 -2.86 -27.77
C ALA A 123 -10.55 -4.04 -28.65
N THR A 124 -11.30 -5.12 -28.58
CA THR A 124 -11.19 -6.24 -29.52
C THR A 124 -12.27 -6.12 -30.58
N PHE A 125 -11.94 -6.49 -31.81
CA PHE A 125 -12.83 -6.38 -32.94
C PHE A 125 -13.16 -7.76 -33.49
N LYS A 126 -14.44 -7.98 -33.83
CA LYS A 126 -14.94 -9.17 -34.48
C LYS A 126 -15.46 -8.81 -35.85
N LYS A 127 -15.09 -9.58 -36.85
CA LYS A 127 -15.59 -9.40 -38.21
C LYS A 127 -16.96 -10.02 -38.31
N ILE A 128 -17.99 -9.20 -38.55
CA ILE A 128 -19.34 -9.66 -38.83
C ILE A 128 -19.59 -9.49 -40.33
N VAL A 129 -19.94 -10.58 -40.98
CA VAL A 129 -20.38 -10.56 -42.39
C VAL A 129 -21.88 -10.38 -42.41
N THR A 130 -22.32 -9.19 -42.82
CA THR A 130 -23.74 -8.88 -42.97
C THR A 130 -24.09 -8.89 -44.45
N GLN A 131 -25.12 -9.63 -44.83
CA GLN A 131 -25.65 -9.63 -46.20
C GLN A 131 -26.63 -8.46 -46.36
N GLN A 132 -26.26 -7.46 -47.13
CA GLN A 132 -27.16 -6.39 -47.54
C GLN A 132 -27.75 -6.72 -48.92
N VAL A 133 -29.08 -6.75 -48.99
CA VAL A 133 -29.80 -6.91 -50.27
C VAL A 133 -29.90 -5.53 -50.94
N SER A 134 -29.18 -5.37 -52.03
CA SER A 134 -29.23 -4.19 -52.89
C SER A 134 -30.03 -4.53 -54.17
N GLU A 135 -30.55 -3.54 -54.88
CA GLU A 135 -31.27 -3.70 -56.15
C GLU A 135 -30.51 -4.51 -57.22
N ASN A 136 -29.16 -4.61 -57.07
CA ASN A 136 -28.27 -5.33 -57.98
C ASN A 136 -27.76 -6.68 -57.46
N GLY A 137 -28.29 -7.19 -56.34
CA GLY A 137 -27.89 -8.47 -55.74
C GLY A 137 -27.51 -8.37 -54.26
N VAL A 138 -27.17 -9.52 -53.69
CA VAL A 138 -26.71 -9.60 -52.28
C VAL A 138 -25.25 -9.24 -52.23
N ILE A 139 -24.93 -8.19 -51.50
CA ILE A 139 -23.55 -7.76 -51.23
C ILE A 139 -23.18 -8.16 -49.79
N GLU A 140 -22.09 -8.90 -49.64
CA GLU A 140 -21.52 -9.21 -48.34
C GLU A 140 -20.71 -8.00 -47.86
N VAL A 141 -21.17 -7.35 -46.80
CA VAL A 141 -20.46 -6.26 -46.14
C VAL A 141 -19.79 -6.84 -44.89
N VAL A 142 -18.45 -6.82 -44.88
CA VAL A 142 -17.68 -7.20 -43.71
C VAL A 142 -17.51 -5.93 -42.88
N ALA A 143 -18.11 -5.89 -41.71
CA ALA A 143 -17.94 -4.81 -40.75
C ALA A 143 -17.12 -5.30 -39.53
N ASP A 144 -16.13 -4.51 -39.13
CA ASP A 144 -15.45 -4.73 -37.87
C ASP A 144 -16.30 -4.13 -36.74
N VAL A 145 -16.90 -5.02 -35.93
CA VAL A 145 -17.70 -4.62 -34.77
C VAL A 145 -16.89 -4.85 -33.51
N LYS A 146 -16.96 -3.94 -32.55
CA LYS A 146 -16.31 -4.13 -31.25
C LYS A 146 -16.94 -5.33 -30.53
N ASP A 147 -16.11 -6.28 -30.11
CA ASP A 147 -16.52 -7.50 -29.42
C ASP A 147 -16.41 -7.33 -27.89
N SER A 148 -15.34 -6.68 -27.44
CA SER A 148 -15.17 -6.29 -26.04
C SER A 148 -14.41 -4.97 -25.94
N GLU A 149 -14.75 -4.21 -24.91
CA GLU A 149 -14.15 -2.93 -24.59
C GLU A 149 -13.71 -2.95 -23.13
N ARG A 150 -12.56 -2.32 -22.86
CA ARG A 150 -12.00 -2.29 -21.52
C ARG A 150 -11.05 -1.11 -21.36
N VAL A 151 -10.89 -0.65 -20.11
CA VAL A 151 -9.92 0.37 -19.72
C VAL A 151 -8.94 -0.23 -18.74
N GLU A 152 -7.75 -0.53 -19.21
CA GLU A 152 -6.69 -1.15 -18.42
C GLU A 152 -5.86 -0.08 -17.69
N THR A 153 -5.67 -0.28 -16.40
CA THR A 153 -4.70 0.50 -15.63
C THR A 153 -3.31 -0.10 -15.83
N CYS A 154 -2.37 0.71 -16.31
CA CYS A 154 -1.02 0.29 -16.62
C CYS A 154 0.00 1.02 -15.72
N TYR A 155 0.99 0.26 -15.26
CA TYR A 155 2.11 0.79 -14.49
C TYR A 155 3.16 1.45 -15.41
N ILE A 156 3.80 2.52 -14.94
CA ILE A 156 4.97 3.13 -15.57
C ILE A 156 6.12 3.08 -14.56
N ASP A 157 7.26 2.49 -14.98
CA ASP A 157 8.48 2.57 -14.18
C ASP A 157 8.97 4.02 -14.14
N PRO A 158 9.29 4.59 -12.96
CA PRO A 158 9.83 5.94 -12.85
C PRO A 158 11.09 6.20 -13.69
N VAL A 159 11.87 5.15 -14.03
CA VAL A 159 13.03 5.26 -14.93
C VAL A 159 12.61 5.53 -16.39
N ASP A 160 11.42 5.08 -16.76
CA ASP A 160 10.86 5.25 -18.10
C ASP A 160 9.91 6.45 -18.21
N PHE A 161 9.89 7.31 -17.20
CA PHE A 161 9.05 8.51 -17.16
C PHE A 161 9.90 9.77 -17.27
N ILE A 162 9.45 10.69 -18.12
CA ILE A 162 9.99 12.04 -18.24
C ILE A 162 8.83 13.05 -18.36
N ALA A 163 9.02 14.25 -17.85
CA ALA A 163 8.03 15.30 -17.94
C ALA A 163 8.69 16.66 -18.25
N ASP A 164 7.86 17.67 -18.50
CA ASP A 164 8.32 19.04 -18.71
C ASP A 164 9.13 19.50 -17.50
N SER A 165 10.43 19.64 -17.66
CA SER A 165 11.38 20.02 -16.61
C SER A 165 11.82 21.48 -16.69
N GLU A 166 11.39 22.21 -17.71
CA GLU A 166 11.74 23.63 -17.90
C GLU A 166 10.82 24.52 -17.05
N LYS A 167 11.29 24.89 -15.85
CA LYS A 167 10.61 25.84 -14.95
C LYS A 167 9.21 25.39 -14.47
N VAL A 168 8.96 24.09 -14.43
CA VAL A 168 7.71 23.53 -13.94
C VAL A 168 7.93 22.95 -12.54
N GLY A 169 7.34 23.60 -11.53
CA GLY A 169 7.41 23.16 -10.13
C GLY A 169 6.16 22.41 -9.67
N ILE A 170 5.03 22.56 -10.36
CA ILE A 170 3.76 21.92 -10.02
C ILE A 170 3.20 21.17 -11.22
N TRP A 171 2.56 20.03 -10.97
CA TRP A 171 2.05 19.15 -12.02
C TRP A 171 0.98 19.79 -12.90
N GLU A 172 0.16 20.63 -12.33
CA GLU A 172 -0.94 21.34 -13.02
C GLU A 172 -0.43 22.23 -14.16
N ASP A 173 0.79 22.76 -14.03
CA ASP A 173 1.46 23.58 -15.06
C ASP A 173 2.23 22.75 -16.09
N CYS A 174 2.30 21.43 -15.89
CA CYS A 174 2.99 20.52 -16.81
C CYS A 174 2.31 20.57 -18.19
N THR A 175 3.10 20.87 -19.22
CA THR A 175 2.59 21.01 -20.59
C THR A 175 2.72 19.73 -21.41
N TRP A 176 3.62 18.83 -21.04
CA TRP A 176 3.82 17.55 -21.68
C TRP A 176 4.50 16.55 -20.74
N PHE A 177 4.20 15.30 -20.94
CA PHE A 177 4.99 14.19 -20.36
C PHE A 177 5.31 13.17 -21.42
N GLY A 178 6.30 12.34 -21.17
CA GLY A 178 6.72 11.25 -22.04
C GLY A 178 6.93 9.96 -21.28
N ARG A 179 6.56 8.87 -21.94
CA ARG A 179 6.86 7.51 -21.52
C ARG A 179 7.87 6.89 -22.48
N VAL A 180 8.90 6.28 -21.93
CA VAL A 180 9.89 5.53 -22.73
C VAL A 180 9.39 4.09 -22.87
N ILE A 181 9.31 3.61 -24.11
CA ILE A 181 8.93 2.25 -24.42
C ILE A 181 10.13 1.58 -25.07
N HIS A 182 10.57 0.46 -24.50
CA HIS A 182 11.63 -0.35 -25.08
C HIS A 182 11.01 -1.35 -26.04
N MET A 183 11.35 -1.25 -27.31
CA MET A 183 10.77 -2.08 -28.37
C MET A 183 11.86 -2.74 -29.20
N THR A 184 11.64 -4.00 -29.52
CA THR A 184 12.42 -4.69 -30.53
C THR A 184 12.08 -4.16 -31.93
N ASN A 185 12.98 -4.32 -32.89
CA ASN A 185 12.72 -3.91 -34.27
C ASN A 185 11.48 -4.61 -34.87
N GLU A 186 11.21 -5.85 -34.48
CA GLU A 186 10.04 -6.62 -34.95
C GLU A 186 8.74 -6.03 -34.41
N GLU A 187 8.67 -5.70 -33.13
CA GLU A 187 7.53 -5.05 -32.49
C GLU A 187 7.26 -3.66 -33.09
N LEU A 188 8.33 -2.92 -33.38
CA LEU A 188 8.26 -1.60 -33.96
C LEU A 188 7.67 -1.62 -35.38
N ILE A 189 8.06 -2.58 -36.21
CA ILE A 189 7.51 -2.81 -37.55
C ILE A 189 6.04 -3.26 -37.44
N ALA A 190 5.73 -4.16 -36.50
CA ALA A 190 4.38 -4.65 -36.29
C ALA A 190 3.41 -3.56 -35.85
N GLN A 191 3.87 -2.67 -34.95
CA GLN A 191 3.03 -1.65 -34.37
C GLN A 191 2.86 -0.39 -35.26
N PHE A 192 3.92 0.03 -35.94
CA PHE A 192 3.92 1.28 -36.71
C PHE A 192 3.86 1.06 -38.23
N GLY A 193 3.93 -0.18 -38.72
CA GLY A 193 3.74 -0.52 -40.12
C GLY A 193 4.77 0.04 -41.11
N LYS A 194 5.74 0.79 -40.61
CA LYS A 194 6.77 1.43 -41.42
C LYS A 194 8.04 0.59 -41.40
N LYS A 195 8.59 0.29 -42.57
CA LYS A 195 9.95 -0.21 -42.70
C LYS A 195 10.92 0.94 -42.42
N PHE A 196 11.26 1.14 -41.16
CA PHE A 196 12.39 2.00 -40.87
C PHE A 196 13.66 1.21 -41.20
N ASN A 197 14.43 1.72 -42.15
CA ASN A 197 15.77 1.21 -42.44
C ASN A 197 16.68 1.58 -41.26
N TYR A 198 16.52 0.87 -40.15
CA TYR A 198 17.43 0.99 -39.05
C TYR A 198 18.79 0.51 -39.53
N LEU A 199 19.74 1.36 -39.27
CA LEU A 199 21.15 1.20 -39.51
C LEU A 199 21.57 -0.27 -39.49
N VAL A 200 22.20 -0.69 -40.55
CA VAL A 200 22.84 -1.97 -40.69
C VAL A 200 23.92 -2.08 -39.62
N GLY A 201 23.48 -2.45 -38.41
CA GLY A 201 24.35 -2.90 -37.35
C GLY A 201 24.50 -4.41 -37.41
N ASP A 202 25.57 -4.94 -36.86
CA ASP A 202 25.82 -6.37 -36.71
C ASP A 202 24.58 -7.12 -36.16
N GLU A 203 24.47 -8.42 -36.45
CA GLU A 203 23.35 -9.26 -35.92
C GLU A 203 23.17 -9.18 -34.41
N ASN A 204 24.20 -8.79 -33.65
CA ASN A 204 24.15 -8.53 -32.23
C ASN A 204 23.43 -7.20 -31.89
N ASP A 205 23.44 -6.21 -32.79
CA ASP A 205 22.71 -4.94 -32.61
C ASP A 205 21.21 -5.08 -32.94
N ARG A 206 20.82 -6.09 -33.72
CA ARG A 206 19.40 -6.37 -34.02
C ARG A 206 18.59 -6.84 -32.79
N LYS A 207 19.25 -7.29 -31.73
CA LYS A 207 18.64 -7.65 -30.42
C LYS A 207 18.60 -6.50 -29.44
N LYS A 208 19.15 -5.34 -29.77
CA LYS A 208 19.03 -4.15 -28.91
C LYS A 208 17.66 -3.53 -29.05
N ASP A 209 17.01 -3.35 -27.91
CA ASP A 209 15.76 -2.62 -27.83
C ASP A 209 15.98 -1.15 -28.21
N THR A 210 15.11 -0.64 -29.07
CA THR A 210 15.09 0.77 -29.45
C THR A 210 14.17 1.54 -28.50
N LYS A 211 14.63 2.72 -28.05
CA LYS A 211 13.81 3.60 -27.22
C LYS A 211 12.82 4.37 -28.09
N VAL A 212 11.55 4.19 -27.83
CA VAL A 212 10.44 4.94 -28.41
C VAL A 212 9.82 5.83 -27.32
N TYR A 213 9.74 7.11 -27.59
CA TYR A 213 9.10 8.08 -26.71
C TYR A 213 7.65 8.28 -27.15
N GLU A 214 6.73 7.97 -26.25
CA GLU A 214 5.32 8.33 -26.37
C GLU A 214 5.11 9.65 -25.61
N ILE A 215 4.92 10.74 -26.35
CA ILE A 215 4.83 12.10 -25.82
C ILE A 215 3.39 12.59 -25.88
N TRP A 216 2.84 12.98 -24.75
CA TRP A 216 1.53 13.60 -24.62
C TRP A 216 1.69 15.11 -24.49
N ASP A 217 1.28 15.86 -25.53
CA ASP A 217 1.35 17.32 -25.55
C ASP A 217 -0.02 17.93 -25.27
N LYS A 218 -0.19 18.44 -24.05
CA LYS A 218 -1.42 19.08 -23.57
C LYS A 218 -1.78 20.33 -24.38
N LYS A 219 -0.78 21.07 -24.91
CA LYS A 219 -1.03 22.28 -25.67
C LYS A 219 -1.56 22.02 -27.09
N ALA A 220 -1.03 21.00 -27.73
CA ALA A 220 -1.44 20.62 -29.08
C ALA A 220 -2.62 19.63 -29.08
N HIS A 221 -2.98 19.05 -27.93
CA HIS A 221 -3.94 17.93 -27.80
C HIS A 221 -3.56 16.76 -28.74
N LYS A 222 -2.27 16.38 -28.74
CA LYS A 222 -1.71 15.33 -29.60
C LYS A 222 -0.77 14.42 -28.84
N THR A 223 -0.75 13.17 -29.27
CA THR A 223 0.23 12.19 -28.81
C THR A 223 1.20 11.88 -29.95
N TYR A 224 2.49 12.05 -29.69
CA TYR A 224 3.56 11.82 -30.65
C TYR A 224 4.34 10.57 -30.26
N TYR A 225 4.62 9.72 -31.23
CA TYR A 225 5.55 8.59 -31.07
C TYR A 225 6.83 8.88 -31.82
N ILE A 226 7.95 8.96 -31.10
CA ILE A 226 9.27 9.34 -31.62
C ILE A 226 10.29 8.28 -31.26
N GLY A 227 10.95 7.70 -32.23
CA GLY A 227 12.08 6.81 -31.98
C GLY A 227 13.39 7.61 -31.90
N LYS A 228 14.22 7.35 -30.89
CA LYS A 228 15.49 8.08 -30.70
C LYS A 228 16.39 8.00 -31.92
N ASP A 229 16.43 6.84 -32.55
CA ASP A 229 17.29 6.53 -33.70
C ASP A 229 16.50 6.37 -35.02
N CYS A 230 15.24 6.80 -35.04
CA CYS A 230 14.31 6.55 -36.15
C CYS A 230 14.26 7.64 -37.23
N GLY A 231 15.25 8.51 -37.27
CA GLY A 231 15.32 9.56 -38.30
C GLY A 231 14.55 10.83 -37.93
N SER A 232 14.08 11.56 -38.95
CA SER A 232 13.49 12.90 -38.81
C SER A 232 11.97 12.90 -38.99
N GLU A 233 11.30 11.77 -38.84
CA GLU A 233 9.85 11.62 -38.98
C GLU A 233 9.23 11.06 -37.71
N PHE A 234 7.97 11.42 -37.44
CA PHE A 234 7.20 10.79 -36.38
C PHE A 234 6.87 9.34 -36.77
N LEU A 235 6.98 8.42 -35.81
CA LEU A 235 6.50 7.04 -35.99
C LEU A 235 4.98 7.03 -36.14
N LYS A 236 4.32 7.80 -35.31
CA LYS A 236 2.86 7.98 -35.31
C LYS A 236 2.53 9.30 -34.64
N VAL A 237 1.50 9.96 -35.13
CA VAL A 237 0.85 11.10 -34.47
C VAL A 237 -0.61 10.74 -34.31
N THR A 238 -1.13 10.92 -33.11
CA THR A 238 -2.54 10.63 -32.79
C THR A 238 -3.17 11.88 -32.20
N ASP A 239 -4.33 12.25 -32.74
CA ASP A 239 -5.15 13.32 -32.14
C ASP A 239 -5.79 12.84 -30.84
N ASP A 240 -6.38 13.74 -30.07
CA ASP A 240 -7.06 13.43 -28.80
C ASP A 240 -8.31 12.56 -29.04
N ILE A 241 -8.12 11.24 -28.99
CA ILE A 241 -9.20 10.27 -29.17
C ILE A 241 -9.96 10.05 -27.86
N LEU A 242 -9.25 10.11 -26.73
CA LEU A 242 -9.81 9.78 -25.43
C LEU A 242 -10.67 10.92 -24.85
N LYS A 243 -10.43 12.14 -25.28
CA LYS A 243 -11.13 13.35 -24.84
C LYS A 243 -11.30 13.47 -23.33
N ILE A 244 -10.23 13.13 -22.61
CA ILE A 244 -10.18 13.15 -21.15
C ILE A 244 -10.15 14.60 -20.68
N ASP A 245 -10.86 14.90 -19.58
CA ASP A 245 -10.73 16.20 -18.93
C ASP A 245 -9.29 16.36 -18.41
N GLY A 246 -8.57 17.38 -18.92
CA GLY A 246 -7.15 17.57 -18.63
C GLY A 246 -6.18 16.93 -19.61
N PHE A 247 -6.62 16.14 -20.59
CA PHE A 247 -5.87 15.52 -21.68
C PHE A 247 -4.96 14.34 -21.29
N PHE A 248 -4.29 14.38 -20.14
CA PHE A 248 -3.36 13.31 -19.74
C PHE A 248 -4.10 12.07 -19.26
N PRO A 249 -3.75 10.84 -19.75
CA PRO A 249 -4.36 9.60 -19.30
C PRO A 249 -3.80 9.11 -17.95
N LEU A 250 -3.12 9.98 -17.22
CA LEU A 250 -2.57 9.71 -15.90
C LEU A 250 -2.86 10.89 -14.96
N PRO A 251 -3.11 10.60 -13.68
CA PRO A 251 -3.26 11.63 -12.65
C PRO A 251 -1.92 12.24 -12.28
N LYS A 252 -1.93 13.24 -11.41
CA LYS A 252 -0.70 13.72 -10.76
C LYS A 252 0.02 12.55 -10.11
N PRO A 253 1.27 12.24 -10.49
CA PRO A 253 2.04 11.17 -9.89
C PRO A 253 2.11 11.27 -8.37
N LEU A 254 2.35 10.14 -7.71
CA LEU A 254 2.68 10.14 -6.29
C LEU A 254 4.11 10.59 -6.11
N TYR A 255 4.33 11.56 -5.24
CA TYR A 255 5.66 12.08 -4.90
C TYR A 255 5.89 11.97 -3.40
N ALA A 256 7.03 11.38 -2.98
CA ALA A 256 7.37 11.24 -1.56
C ALA A 256 7.74 12.59 -0.93
N THR A 257 8.72 13.27 -1.50
CA THR A 257 9.10 14.64 -1.12
C THR A 257 9.35 15.42 -2.38
N LEU A 258 8.58 16.49 -2.57
CA LEU A 258 8.67 17.36 -3.73
C LEU A 258 8.97 18.79 -3.26
N THR A 259 9.87 19.46 -3.95
CA THR A 259 10.10 20.90 -3.79
C THR A 259 9.25 21.66 -4.82
N ASN A 260 8.87 22.90 -4.50
CA ASN A 260 7.98 23.68 -5.40
C ASN A 260 8.66 24.17 -6.69
N ASP A 261 9.91 23.84 -6.89
CA ASP A 261 10.73 24.26 -8.03
C ASP A 261 11.02 23.12 -9.03
N SER A 262 10.64 21.88 -8.72
CA SER A 262 10.90 20.72 -9.58
C SER A 262 9.84 19.65 -9.43
N LEU A 263 9.54 18.94 -10.54
CA LEU A 263 8.71 17.72 -10.55
C LEU A 263 9.50 16.43 -10.24
N ILE A 264 10.79 16.56 -9.95
CA ILE A 264 11.67 15.42 -9.63
C ILE A 264 11.70 15.26 -8.11
N PRO A 265 11.17 14.16 -7.56
CA PRO A 265 11.10 13.98 -6.12
C PRO A 265 12.42 13.54 -5.50
N THR A 266 12.50 13.72 -4.18
CA THR A 266 13.54 13.13 -3.36
C THR A 266 12.95 11.91 -2.61
N SER A 267 13.63 10.76 -2.70
CA SER A 267 13.24 9.56 -1.96
C SER A 267 13.65 9.64 -0.49
N ASP A 268 12.90 8.98 0.39
CA ASP A 268 13.26 8.84 1.80
C ASP A 268 14.66 8.21 1.98
N TYR A 269 15.04 7.32 1.07
CA TYR A 269 16.36 6.72 1.08
C TYR A 269 17.50 7.75 1.03
N LYS A 270 17.34 8.80 0.22
CA LYS A 270 18.37 9.86 0.11
C LYS A 270 18.63 10.52 1.45
N GLU A 271 17.59 10.75 2.23
CA GLU A 271 17.69 11.39 3.55
C GLU A 271 18.34 10.48 4.60
N ILE A 272 18.06 9.19 4.57
CA ILE A 272 18.60 8.24 5.55
C ILE A 272 19.91 7.58 5.12
N LYS A 273 20.34 7.75 3.87
CA LYS A 273 21.53 7.07 3.34
C LYS A 273 22.79 7.31 4.19
N PRO A 274 23.13 8.52 4.67
CA PRO A 274 24.29 8.71 5.53
C PRO A 274 24.23 7.88 6.82
N LEU A 275 23.03 7.74 7.40
CA LEU A 275 22.81 6.93 8.61
C LEU A 275 22.92 5.44 8.32
N LEU A 276 22.44 5.00 7.14
CA LEU A 276 22.58 3.60 6.70
C LEU A 276 24.05 3.24 6.47
N ASP A 277 24.83 4.13 5.86
CA ASP A 277 26.27 3.91 5.63
C ASP A 277 27.04 3.83 6.97
N GLU A 278 26.71 4.68 7.94
CA GLU A 278 27.28 4.62 9.29
C GLU A 278 26.89 3.33 10.00
N LEU A 279 25.59 2.94 9.92
CA LEU A 279 25.07 1.71 10.51
C LEU A 279 25.78 0.48 9.96
N ASP A 280 25.94 0.39 8.64
CA ASP A 280 26.65 -0.71 7.99
C ASP A 280 28.11 -0.79 8.46
N GLY A 281 28.78 0.37 8.61
CA GLY A 281 30.13 0.46 9.15
C GLY A 281 30.23 -0.01 10.62
N ILE A 282 29.22 0.30 11.44
CA ILE A 282 29.16 -0.17 12.83
C ILE A 282 28.94 -1.67 12.90
N VAL A 283 28.01 -2.21 12.12
CA VAL A 283 27.71 -3.65 12.07
C VAL A 283 28.97 -4.43 11.66
N GLU A 284 29.72 -3.93 10.69
CA GLU A 284 30.99 -4.56 10.29
C GLU A 284 32.04 -4.49 11.39
N ARG A 285 32.18 -3.34 12.09
CA ARG A 285 33.09 -3.23 13.25
C ARG A 285 32.68 -4.17 14.37
N MET A 286 31.38 -4.29 14.67
CA MET A 286 30.87 -5.23 15.67
C MET A 286 31.21 -6.68 15.30
N ARG A 287 31.06 -7.05 14.03
CA ARG A 287 31.41 -8.38 13.51
C ARG A 287 32.91 -8.66 13.68
N LEU A 288 33.77 -7.73 13.31
CA LEU A 288 35.22 -7.85 13.44
C LEU A 288 35.65 -7.91 14.92
N THR A 289 35.07 -7.05 15.77
CA THR A 289 35.33 -7.06 17.22
C THR A 289 34.86 -8.39 17.84
N GLY A 290 33.67 -8.89 17.45
CA GLY A 290 33.17 -10.18 17.89
C GLY A 290 34.06 -11.35 17.47
N GLN A 291 34.66 -11.29 16.28
CA GLN A 291 35.66 -12.28 15.86
C GLN A 291 36.98 -12.19 16.66
N ALA A 292 37.32 -11.00 17.12
CA ALA A 292 38.51 -10.75 17.95
C ALA A 292 38.32 -11.18 19.42
N LEU A 293 37.06 -11.40 19.86
CA LEU A 293 36.73 -11.90 21.22
C LEU A 293 37.15 -13.36 21.47
N LYS A 294 38.11 -13.86 20.73
CA LYS A 294 38.73 -15.17 21.03
C LYS A 294 39.74 -14.98 22.14
N VAL A 295 39.73 -15.91 23.08
CA VAL A 295 40.82 -15.99 24.09
C VAL A 295 42.10 -16.27 23.31
N SER A 296 42.95 -15.24 23.22
CA SER A 296 44.25 -15.27 22.55
C SER A 296 45.28 -14.62 23.42
N GLY A 297 46.50 -15.05 23.34
CA GLY A 297 47.60 -14.53 24.14
C GLY A 297 48.93 -15.08 23.68
N CYS A 298 49.96 -14.63 24.33
CA CYS A 298 51.31 -15.14 24.17
C CYS A 298 51.70 -15.90 25.41
N TYR A 299 52.47 -16.95 25.27
CA TYR A 299 53.07 -17.65 26.39
C TYR A 299 54.57 -17.82 26.17
N ASP A 300 55.31 -17.96 27.27
CA ASP A 300 56.76 -18.20 27.19
C ASP A 300 57.01 -19.62 26.64
N ASN A 301 57.75 -19.70 25.53
CA ASN A 301 58.10 -20.93 24.84
C ASN A 301 58.91 -21.91 25.70
N SER A 302 59.40 -21.47 26.89
CA SER A 302 60.01 -22.35 27.92
C SER A 302 59.01 -23.34 28.54
N PHE A 303 57.69 -23.09 28.33
CA PHE A 303 56.60 -23.95 28.83
C PHE A 303 55.65 -24.35 27.72
N PRO A 304 56.08 -25.20 26.78
CA PRO A 304 55.29 -25.55 25.59
C PRO A 304 53.95 -26.23 25.91
N GLU A 305 53.82 -26.83 27.11
CA GLU A 305 52.62 -27.47 27.57
C GLU A 305 51.44 -26.52 27.74
N LEU A 306 51.70 -25.23 27.93
CA LEU A 306 50.68 -24.18 28.07
C LEU A 306 49.91 -23.95 26.78
N ALA A 307 50.44 -24.34 25.64
CA ALA A 307 49.69 -24.28 24.37
C ALA A 307 48.32 -24.96 24.43
N ASN A 308 48.20 -26.00 25.25
CA ASN A 308 46.97 -26.81 25.36
C ASN A 308 46.01 -26.30 26.45
N ILE A 309 46.35 -25.20 27.18
CA ILE A 309 45.53 -24.70 28.32
C ILE A 309 44.13 -24.22 27.86
N LEU A 310 44.01 -23.83 26.60
CA LEU A 310 42.79 -23.34 25.97
C LEU A 310 42.05 -24.42 25.15
N ASP A 311 42.55 -25.65 25.17
CA ASP A 311 41.88 -26.76 24.50
C ASP A 311 40.60 -27.15 25.24
N LYS A 312 39.51 -27.36 24.53
CA LYS A 312 38.16 -27.52 25.07
C LYS A 312 38.02 -28.68 26.06
N ASP A 313 38.84 -29.67 25.87
CA ASP A 313 38.75 -30.93 26.64
C ASP A 313 39.80 -31.03 27.77
N VAL A 314 40.63 -30.00 27.98
CA VAL A 314 41.69 -30.04 28.99
C VAL A 314 41.30 -29.15 30.17
N THR A 315 41.07 -29.79 31.33
CA THR A 315 40.77 -29.11 32.59
C THR A 315 42.05 -28.87 33.43
N LEU A 316 43.08 -29.68 33.24
CA LEU A 316 44.37 -29.58 33.93
C LEU A 316 45.51 -29.88 32.95
N VAL A 317 46.51 -28.99 32.94
CA VAL A 317 47.74 -29.15 32.14
C VAL A 317 48.88 -29.53 33.07
N SER A 318 49.57 -30.62 32.77
CA SER A 318 50.75 -31.03 33.48
C SER A 318 51.95 -30.18 33.03
N ILE A 319 52.64 -29.56 33.96
CA ILE A 319 53.82 -28.72 33.71
C ILE A 319 55.05 -29.43 34.22
N SER A 320 56.06 -29.57 33.39
CA SER A 320 57.31 -30.31 33.69
C SER A 320 58.15 -29.67 34.79
N ASP A 321 58.17 -28.35 34.88
CA ASP A 321 58.95 -27.58 35.85
C ASP A 321 58.07 -26.55 36.60
N PHE A 322 57.33 -27.04 37.61
CA PHE A 322 56.42 -26.23 38.39
C PHE A 322 57.12 -25.19 39.29
N THR A 323 58.41 -25.47 39.63
CA THR A 323 59.21 -24.54 40.44
C THR A 323 59.56 -23.30 39.64
N LYS A 324 60.05 -23.44 38.44
CA LYS A 324 60.29 -22.34 37.51
C LYS A 324 59.03 -21.54 37.18
N LEU A 325 57.89 -22.20 37.03
CA LEU A 325 56.62 -21.52 36.83
C LEU A 325 56.32 -20.56 37.99
N LYS A 326 56.54 -21.01 39.25
CA LYS A 326 56.34 -20.20 40.45
C LYS A 326 57.34 -19.02 40.55
N GLU A 327 58.60 -19.26 40.23
CA GLU A 327 59.68 -18.24 40.24
C GLU A 327 59.39 -17.12 39.22
N ASN A 328 58.79 -17.41 38.10
CA ASN A 328 58.41 -16.47 37.07
C ASN A 328 57.04 -15.81 37.30
N GLY A 329 56.47 -15.87 38.51
CA GLY A 329 55.21 -15.20 38.85
C GLY A 329 53.96 -16.01 38.52
N GLY A 330 54.08 -17.31 38.31
CA GLY A 330 52.99 -18.22 38.00
C GLY A 330 52.46 -18.03 36.57
N LEU A 331 51.23 -18.44 36.31
CA LEU A 331 50.60 -18.30 34.99
C LEU A 331 50.55 -16.84 34.52
N ALA A 332 50.32 -15.89 35.42
CA ALA A 332 50.24 -14.46 35.09
C ALA A 332 51.60 -13.83 34.67
N GLY A 333 52.72 -14.46 35.04
CA GLY A 333 54.05 -13.94 34.64
C GLY A 333 54.59 -14.50 33.33
N ILE A 334 54.00 -15.60 32.83
CA ILE A 334 54.46 -16.29 31.62
C ILE A 334 53.41 -16.36 30.52
N MET A 335 52.20 -15.95 30.78
CA MET A 335 51.11 -15.83 29.80
C MET A 335 50.55 -14.41 29.85
N ASP A 336 50.47 -13.80 28.70
CA ASP A 336 49.82 -12.52 28.53
C ASP A 336 48.64 -12.69 27.58
N PHE A 337 47.45 -12.37 28.06
CA PHE A 337 46.23 -12.47 27.28
C PHE A 337 45.86 -11.13 26.64
N ALA A 338 45.34 -11.20 25.42
CA ALA A 338 44.78 -10.02 24.77
C ALA A 338 43.71 -9.37 25.68
N PRO A 339 43.64 -8.02 25.71
CA PRO A 339 42.78 -7.29 26.64
C PRO A 339 41.29 -7.39 26.26
N ILE A 340 40.70 -8.58 26.47
CA ILE A 340 39.30 -8.94 26.10
C ILE A 340 38.28 -7.94 26.68
N ALA A 341 38.52 -7.43 27.90
CA ALA A 341 37.64 -6.46 28.56
C ALA A 341 37.47 -5.18 27.73
N GLN A 342 38.53 -4.71 27.07
CA GLN A 342 38.46 -3.53 26.19
C GLN A 342 37.62 -3.79 24.93
N TYR A 343 37.73 -4.97 24.36
CA TYR A 343 36.89 -5.37 23.22
C TYR A 343 35.41 -5.48 23.61
N ILE A 344 35.09 -6.00 24.80
CA ILE A 344 33.71 -6.08 25.32
C ILE A 344 33.15 -4.65 25.49
N THR A 345 33.89 -3.75 26.11
CA THR A 345 33.48 -2.35 26.30
C THR A 345 33.25 -1.64 24.94
N ALA A 346 34.16 -1.84 23.99
CA ALA A 346 34.02 -1.32 22.64
C ALA A 346 32.77 -1.91 21.92
N LEU A 347 32.50 -3.19 22.10
CA LEU A 347 31.32 -3.83 21.52
C LEU A 347 30.03 -3.28 22.12
N GLN A 348 29.98 -3.03 23.42
CA GLN A 348 28.84 -2.40 24.10
C GLN A 348 28.57 -0.99 23.55
N ALA A 349 29.63 -0.14 23.45
CA ALA A 349 29.49 1.19 22.87
C ALA A 349 29.02 1.18 21.41
N LEU A 350 29.50 0.23 20.61
CA LEU A 350 29.02 0.04 19.23
C LEU A 350 27.56 -0.42 19.18
N ALA A 351 27.15 -1.28 20.13
CA ALA A 351 25.76 -1.75 20.22
C ALA A 351 24.80 -0.61 20.60
N GLU A 352 25.17 0.25 21.54
CA GLU A 352 24.42 1.46 21.90
C GLU A 352 24.30 2.41 20.71
N ARG A 353 25.42 2.72 20.04
CA ARG A 353 25.38 3.58 18.85
C ARG A 353 24.54 2.99 17.72
N ARG A 354 24.57 1.67 17.52
CA ARG A 354 23.69 0.97 16.57
C ARG A 354 22.22 1.19 16.90
N GLN A 355 21.83 1.10 18.17
CA GLN A 355 20.46 1.33 18.61
C GLN A 355 20.02 2.78 18.34
N ASP A 356 20.87 3.76 18.65
CA ASP A 356 20.62 5.17 18.38
C ASP A 356 20.39 5.44 16.89
N LEU A 357 21.24 4.88 16.01
CA LEU A 357 21.10 5.05 14.55
C LEU A 357 19.80 4.42 14.03
N VAL A 358 19.46 3.24 14.52
CA VAL A 358 18.20 2.58 14.15
C VAL A 358 17.00 3.42 14.58
N ALA A 359 17.04 4.00 15.79
CA ALA A 359 15.99 4.90 16.27
C ALA A 359 15.87 6.16 15.40
N GLN A 360 17.00 6.80 15.05
CA GLN A 360 17.03 7.96 14.15
C GLN A 360 16.46 7.64 12.75
N ILE A 361 16.82 6.49 12.18
CA ILE A 361 16.28 6.05 10.88
C ILE A 361 14.76 5.90 10.95
N TYR A 362 14.23 5.27 11.99
CA TYR A 362 12.79 5.11 12.17
C TYR A 362 12.08 6.46 12.41
N GLU A 363 12.70 7.38 13.12
CA GLU A 363 12.18 8.74 13.32
C GLU A 363 12.06 9.49 11.98
N ILE A 364 13.10 9.44 11.14
CA ILE A 364 13.10 10.08 9.82
C ILE A 364 12.09 9.42 8.88
N THR A 365 11.99 8.08 8.87
CA THR A 365 11.05 7.36 7.99
C THR A 365 9.61 7.38 8.50
N GLY A 366 9.38 7.83 9.74
CA GLY A 366 8.04 7.85 10.35
C GLY A 366 7.51 6.48 10.76
N VAL A 367 8.37 5.45 10.83
CA VAL A 367 8.00 4.11 11.28
C VAL A 367 7.99 4.06 12.81
N SER A 368 6.80 4.05 13.42
CA SER A 368 6.68 3.97 14.87
C SER A 368 6.87 2.54 15.40
N ASP A 369 7.21 2.42 16.71
CA ASP A 369 7.34 1.12 17.39
C ASP A 369 6.06 0.29 17.31
N ILE A 370 4.92 0.95 17.38
CA ILE A 370 3.59 0.32 17.29
C ILE A 370 3.38 -0.31 15.92
N MET A 371 3.77 0.37 14.84
CA MET A 371 3.68 -0.18 13.48
C MET A 371 4.56 -1.44 13.30
N ARG A 372 5.60 -1.58 14.12
CA ARG A 372 6.50 -2.74 14.15
C ARG A 372 6.03 -3.84 15.11
N GLY A 373 4.92 -3.63 15.83
CA GLY A 373 4.40 -4.55 16.83
C GLY A 373 5.17 -4.52 18.17
N ASN A 374 6.04 -3.52 18.39
CA ASN A 374 6.75 -3.33 19.64
C ASN A 374 5.94 -2.39 20.55
N SER A 375 5.31 -2.94 21.58
CA SER A 375 4.69 -2.16 22.67
C SER A 375 5.46 -2.39 23.95
N ASP A 376 5.77 -1.31 24.68
CA ASP A 376 6.35 -1.43 26.02
C ASP A 376 5.22 -1.83 27.00
N PRO A 377 5.34 -2.96 27.71
CA PRO A 377 4.33 -3.41 28.68
C PRO A 377 4.08 -2.40 29.82
N ASN A 378 5.00 -1.48 30.05
CA ASN A 378 4.93 -0.47 31.10
C ASN A 378 4.37 0.88 30.61
N GLU A 379 4.11 1.05 29.33
CA GLU A 379 3.52 2.29 28.80
C GLU A 379 2.02 2.38 29.11
N THR A 380 1.57 3.56 29.56
CA THR A 380 0.13 3.79 29.74
C THR A 380 -0.58 3.86 28.39
N ALA A 381 -1.82 3.37 28.34
CA ALA A 381 -2.65 3.42 27.14
C ALA A 381 -2.72 4.81 26.51
N THR A 382 -2.72 5.88 27.33
CA THR A 382 -2.71 7.28 26.86
C THR A 382 -1.39 7.67 26.19
N ALA A 383 -0.24 7.18 26.68
CA ALA A 383 1.07 7.44 26.06
C ALA A 383 1.19 6.70 24.72
N VAL A 384 0.74 5.46 24.68
CA VAL A 384 0.65 4.64 23.46
C VAL A 384 -0.21 5.34 22.41
N THR A 385 -1.41 5.80 22.78
CA THR A 385 -2.33 6.51 21.86
C THR A 385 -1.71 7.81 21.32
N LYS A 386 -1.02 8.59 22.17
CA LYS A 386 -0.34 9.82 21.72
C LYS A 386 0.81 9.53 20.76
N LYS A 387 1.67 8.55 21.06
CA LYS A 387 2.77 8.14 20.15
C LYS A 387 2.24 7.60 18.83
N THR A 388 1.14 6.83 18.86
CA THR A 388 0.45 6.35 17.66
C THR A 388 -0.03 7.52 16.81
N ASN A 389 -0.68 8.51 17.42
CA ASN A 389 -1.23 9.64 16.68
C ASN A 389 -0.14 10.47 15.98
N PHE A 390 1.00 10.73 16.61
CA PHE A 390 2.08 11.53 15.98
C PHE A 390 2.78 10.78 14.85
N GLY A 391 3.07 9.49 15.00
CA GLY A 391 3.62 8.67 13.91
C GLY A 391 2.61 8.46 12.78
N THR A 392 1.32 8.46 13.11
CA THR A 392 0.23 8.25 12.16
C THR A 392 -0.05 9.50 11.31
N LEU A 393 0.10 10.73 11.83
CA LEU A 393 -0.19 11.96 11.08
C LEU A 393 0.64 12.10 9.80
N ARG A 394 1.95 11.88 9.88
CA ARG A 394 2.83 11.95 8.69
C ARG A 394 2.49 10.88 7.65
N ASN A 395 2.12 9.69 8.12
CA ASN A 395 1.73 8.60 7.24
C ASN A 395 0.30 8.78 6.72
N GLN A 396 -0.56 9.51 7.43
CA GLN A 396 -1.90 9.87 7.00
C GLN A 396 -1.89 10.76 5.75
N ASP A 397 -0.95 11.71 5.66
CA ASP A 397 -0.79 12.52 4.45
C ASP A 397 -0.44 11.65 3.24
N ARG A 398 0.45 10.68 3.42
CA ARG A 398 0.80 9.71 2.37
C ARG A 398 -0.37 8.80 1.98
N GLN A 399 -1.20 8.42 2.96
CA GLN A 399 -2.44 7.68 2.67
C GLN A 399 -3.44 8.54 1.89
N ASN A 400 -3.62 9.80 2.30
CA ASN A 400 -4.49 10.74 1.59
C ASN A 400 -4.01 10.95 0.14
N ASP A 401 -2.70 11.07 -0.07
CA ASP A 401 -2.13 11.16 -1.42
C ASP A 401 -2.38 9.90 -2.25
N MET A 402 -2.25 8.71 -1.64
CA MET A 402 -2.56 7.45 -2.30
C MET A 402 -4.04 7.36 -2.65
N GLN A 403 -4.93 7.74 -1.74
CA GLN A 403 -6.38 7.77 -1.99
C GLN A 403 -6.74 8.77 -3.09
N ARG A 404 -6.18 9.98 -3.04
CA ARG A 404 -6.33 10.98 -4.11
C ARG A 404 -5.90 10.41 -5.45
N PHE A 405 -4.72 9.79 -5.52
CA PHE A 405 -4.18 9.20 -6.74
C PHE A 405 -5.13 8.14 -7.32
N ILE A 406 -5.64 7.26 -6.47
CA ILE A 406 -6.61 6.22 -6.88
C ILE A 406 -7.90 6.86 -7.40
N VAL A 407 -8.46 7.83 -6.68
CA VAL A 407 -9.70 8.51 -7.10
C VAL A 407 -9.52 9.23 -8.43
N ASP A 408 -8.40 9.94 -8.61
CA ASP A 408 -8.13 10.66 -9.85
C ASP A 408 -7.88 9.68 -11.02
N LEU A 409 -7.24 8.53 -10.77
CA LEU A 409 -7.09 7.46 -11.76
C LEU A 409 -8.46 6.89 -12.18
N LEU A 410 -9.34 6.64 -11.20
CA LEU A 410 -10.70 6.16 -11.47
C LEU A 410 -11.56 7.20 -12.20
N LYS A 411 -11.37 8.49 -11.97
CA LYS A 411 -12.03 9.55 -12.74
C LYS A 411 -11.61 9.52 -14.21
N ILE A 412 -10.31 9.38 -14.48
CA ILE A 412 -9.80 9.23 -15.84
C ILE A 412 -10.39 7.98 -16.49
N LYS A 413 -10.43 6.85 -15.80
CA LYS A 413 -11.08 5.62 -16.25
C LYS A 413 -12.55 5.86 -16.58
N ALA A 414 -13.28 6.55 -15.72
CA ALA A 414 -14.69 6.90 -15.94
C ALA A 414 -14.89 7.79 -17.18
N ASP A 415 -14.04 8.78 -17.38
CA ASP A 415 -14.10 9.65 -18.58
C ASP A 415 -13.88 8.84 -19.85
N ILE A 416 -12.92 7.92 -19.86
CA ILE A 416 -12.65 7.03 -21.00
C ILE A 416 -13.85 6.10 -21.25
N ILE A 417 -14.43 5.50 -20.20
CA ILE A 417 -15.62 4.65 -20.31
C ILE A 417 -16.78 5.46 -20.92
N CYS A 418 -17.04 6.65 -20.42
CA CYS A 418 -18.11 7.52 -20.93
C CYS A 418 -17.89 7.90 -22.41
N GLU A 419 -16.67 8.14 -22.85
CA GLU A 419 -16.38 8.54 -24.24
C GLU A 419 -16.36 7.33 -25.19
N MET A 420 -15.65 6.26 -24.82
CA MET A 420 -15.25 5.19 -25.75
C MET A 420 -16.21 4.01 -25.82
N PHE A 421 -16.86 3.63 -24.70
CA PHE A 421 -17.69 2.41 -24.67
C PHE A 421 -18.93 2.58 -25.55
N GLU A 422 -19.30 1.53 -26.26
CA GLU A 422 -20.53 1.53 -27.05
C GLU A 422 -21.77 1.51 -26.15
N PRO A 423 -22.90 2.07 -26.61
CA PRO A 423 -24.16 2.07 -25.85
C PRO A 423 -24.60 0.68 -25.40
N GLU A 424 -24.39 -0.32 -26.24
CA GLU A 424 -24.74 -1.71 -25.99
C GLU A 424 -23.89 -2.30 -24.86
N THR A 425 -22.61 -1.96 -24.83
CA THR A 425 -21.67 -2.38 -23.77
C THR A 425 -22.09 -1.76 -22.43
N LEU A 426 -22.40 -0.46 -22.40
CA LEU A 426 -22.86 0.22 -21.18
C LEU A 426 -24.18 -0.37 -20.67
N ALA A 427 -25.11 -0.70 -21.53
CA ALA A 427 -26.39 -1.29 -21.14
C ALA A 427 -26.24 -2.68 -20.48
N GLN A 428 -25.16 -3.42 -20.77
CA GLN A 428 -24.92 -4.74 -20.19
C GLN A 428 -24.66 -4.69 -18.68
N PHE A 429 -24.18 -3.58 -18.17
CA PHE A 429 -23.89 -3.40 -16.74
C PHE A 429 -25.12 -3.17 -15.86
N LEU A 430 -26.30 -3.01 -16.47
CA LEU A 430 -27.58 -2.91 -15.75
C LEU A 430 -28.20 -4.28 -15.49
N SER A 431 -28.93 -4.40 -14.38
CA SER A 431 -29.76 -5.56 -14.08
C SER A 431 -30.96 -5.66 -15.05
N GLU A 432 -31.54 -6.84 -15.19
CA GLU A 432 -32.72 -7.02 -16.05
C GLU A 432 -33.93 -6.20 -15.58
N GLU A 433 -34.02 -5.90 -14.27
CA GLU A 433 -35.06 -5.03 -13.72
C GLU A 433 -34.85 -3.57 -14.16
N ASP A 434 -33.62 -3.08 -14.16
CA ASP A 434 -33.29 -1.73 -14.60
C ASP A 434 -33.48 -1.53 -16.11
N LYS A 435 -33.32 -2.59 -16.90
CA LYS A 435 -33.50 -2.58 -18.36
C LYS A 435 -34.95 -2.50 -18.79
N GLN A 436 -35.93 -2.78 -17.91
CA GLN A 436 -37.38 -2.75 -18.28
C GLN A 436 -37.82 -1.39 -18.80
N ASP A 437 -37.22 -0.30 -18.34
CA ASP A 437 -37.49 1.05 -18.82
C ASP A 437 -36.47 1.46 -19.90
N GLY A 438 -36.60 0.89 -21.09
CA GLY A 438 -35.66 1.13 -22.18
C GLY A 438 -35.48 2.61 -22.56
N GLN A 439 -36.51 3.46 -22.35
CA GLN A 439 -36.41 4.88 -22.61
C GLN A 439 -35.50 5.58 -21.58
N ALA A 440 -35.65 5.27 -20.30
CA ALA A 440 -34.80 5.80 -19.25
C ALA A 440 -33.34 5.35 -19.41
N VAL A 441 -33.12 4.09 -19.83
CA VAL A 441 -31.79 3.54 -20.12
C VAL A 441 -31.11 4.31 -21.25
N MET A 442 -31.81 4.53 -22.37
CA MET A 442 -31.27 5.31 -23.50
C MET A 442 -30.94 6.75 -23.12
N GLN A 443 -31.79 7.39 -22.30
CA GLN A 443 -31.52 8.74 -21.80
C GLN A 443 -30.33 8.76 -20.85
N ALA A 444 -30.16 7.73 -20.00
CA ALA A 444 -29.02 7.61 -19.10
C ALA A 444 -27.70 7.44 -19.87
N ILE A 445 -27.69 6.61 -20.92
CA ILE A 445 -26.53 6.46 -21.82
C ILE A 445 -26.21 7.78 -22.52
N TYR A 446 -27.24 8.47 -23.02
CA TYR A 446 -27.05 9.79 -23.63
C TYR A 446 -26.45 10.80 -22.65
N LEU A 447 -26.91 10.80 -21.39
CA LEU A 447 -26.37 11.63 -20.34
C LEU A 447 -24.89 11.36 -20.10
N LEU A 448 -24.49 10.07 -19.98
CA LEU A 448 -23.09 9.67 -19.82
C LEU A 448 -22.23 10.13 -21.00
N LYS A 449 -22.73 10.02 -22.24
CA LYS A 449 -22.01 10.43 -23.45
C LYS A 449 -21.87 11.94 -23.59
N THR A 450 -22.85 12.71 -23.11
CA THR A 450 -22.89 14.17 -23.29
C THR A 450 -22.24 14.91 -22.13
N ASP A 451 -22.65 14.60 -20.92
CA ASP A 451 -22.24 15.32 -19.71
C ASP A 451 -21.07 14.65 -18.96
N LYS A 452 -20.76 13.38 -19.32
CA LYS A 452 -19.71 12.60 -18.65
C LYS A 452 -19.90 12.64 -17.13
N MET A 453 -18.85 13.06 -16.40
CA MET A 453 -18.84 13.14 -14.93
C MET A 453 -19.32 14.49 -14.35
N ARG A 454 -19.76 15.46 -15.16
CA ARG A 454 -20.06 16.84 -14.69
C ARG A 454 -21.10 16.89 -13.57
N ASN A 455 -22.10 16.02 -13.61
CA ASN A 455 -23.19 15.96 -12.64
C ASN A 455 -23.07 14.77 -11.68
N MET A 456 -21.90 14.16 -11.63
CA MET A 456 -21.63 12.98 -10.80
C MET A 456 -20.41 13.21 -9.91
N TYR A 457 -20.37 12.50 -8.80
CA TYR A 457 -19.24 12.44 -7.89
C TYR A 457 -18.74 11.00 -7.83
N LEU A 458 -17.46 10.79 -8.08
CA LEU A 458 -16.81 9.50 -7.96
C LEU A 458 -15.88 9.50 -6.74
N GLY A 459 -16.02 8.52 -5.92
CA GLY A 459 -15.16 8.29 -4.76
C GLY A 459 -14.88 6.81 -4.56
N ILE A 460 -14.21 6.49 -3.46
CA ILE A 460 -13.93 5.14 -3.03
C ILE A 460 -14.49 4.92 -1.63
N GLU A 461 -15.18 3.80 -1.41
CA GLU A 461 -15.74 3.45 -0.09
C GLU A 461 -14.69 2.88 0.87
N THR A 462 -13.58 2.40 0.34
CA THR A 462 -12.58 1.70 1.13
C THR A 462 -11.71 2.65 1.92
N ASP A 463 -11.90 2.62 3.23
CA ASP A 463 -10.85 3.06 4.14
C ASP A 463 -9.68 2.06 4.01
N THR A 464 -8.54 2.53 3.51
CA THR A 464 -7.34 1.70 3.33
C THR A 464 -6.65 1.41 4.67
N SER A 465 -7.25 1.83 5.79
CA SER A 465 -6.66 1.71 7.11
C SER A 465 -6.79 0.30 7.69
N PHE A 466 -5.73 -0.14 8.33
CA PHE A 466 -5.58 -1.46 8.98
C PHE A 466 -6.44 -1.66 10.24
N ASN A 467 -7.31 -0.72 10.61
CA ASN A 467 -8.12 -0.78 11.83
C ASN A 467 -9.44 -1.54 11.67
N GLN A 468 -9.41 -2.75 11.08
CA GLN A 468 -10.62 -3.56 10.85
C GLN A 468 -11.43 -3.86 12.13
N ASP A 469 -10.76 -4.06 13.27
CA ASP A 469 -11.46 -4.40 14.52
C ASP A 469 -12.21 -3.21 15.13
N ALA A 470 -11.62 -2.01 15.07
CA ALA A 470 -12.27 -0.79 15.56
C ALA A 470 -13.42 -0.33 14.65
N GLU A 471 -13.32 -0.53 13.35
CA GLU A 471 -14.38 -0.25 12.39
C GLU A 471 -15.54 -1.24 12.49
N ALA A 472 -15.24 -2.54 12.64
CA ALA A 472 -16.28 -3.56 12.84
C ALA A 472 -17.10 -3.28 14.10
N VAL A 473 -16.48 -2.86 15.20
CA VAL A 473 -17.18 -2.47 16.43
C VAL A 473 -18.03 -1.21 16.23
N LYS A 474 -17.47 -0.16 15.62
CA LYS A 474 -18.22 1.07 15.30
C LYS A 474 -19.39 0.81 14.36
N THR A 475 -19.19 -0.03 13.35
CA THR A 475 -20.24 -0.43 12.40
C THR A 475 -21.36 -1.19 13.11
N GLN A 476 -21.03 -2.11 14.02
CA GLN A 476 -22.05 -2.82 14.81
C GLN A 476 -22.82 -1.90 15.75
N GLU A 477 -22.16 -0.98 16.42
CA GLU A 477 -22.80 0.02 17.28
C GLU A 477 -23.73 0.96 16.49
N ALA A 478 -23.29 1.38 15.31
CA ALA A 478 -24.08 2.25 14.45
C ALA A 478 -25.29 1.51 13.84
N ILE A 479 -25.13 0.27 13.38
CA ILE A 479 -26.27 -0.57 12.91
C ILE A 479 -27.29 -0.76 14.03
N LYS A 480 -26.83 -0.98 15.26
CA LYS A 480 -27.70 -1.09 16.41
C LYS A 480 -28.47 0.21 16.66
N THR A 481 -27.76 1.35 16.63
CA THR A 481 -28.37 2.68 16.81
C THR A 481 -29.40 2.99 15.73
N ILE A 482 -29.11 2.65 14.47
CA ILE A 482 -30.05 2.81 13.35
C ILE A 482 -31.29 1.94 13.55
N ASN A 483 -31.12 0.69 13.94
CA ASN A 483 -32.23 -0.23 14.17
C ASN A 483 -33.12 0.25 15.35
N ASP A 484 -32.52 0.74 16.42
CA ASP A 484 -33.22 1.34 17.56
C ASP A 484 -33.96 2.62 17.12
N MET A 485 -33.37 3.46 16.26
CA MET A 485 -34.03 4.65 15.71
C MET A 485 -35.21 4.32 14.82
N ILE A 486 -35.06 3.38 13.87
CA ILE A 486 -36.17 2.97 12.99
C ILE A 486 -37.32 2.38 13.81
N THR A 487 -37.00 1.57 14.81
CA THR A 487 -38.01 0.96 15.69
C THR A 487 -38.75 2.01 16.52
N ASN A 488 -38.02 2.96 17.09
CA ASN A 488 -38.61 4.07 17.86
C ASN A 488 -39.36 5.06 16.97
N ALA A 489 -38.86 5.32 15.76
CA ALA A 489 -39.53 6.19 14.80
C ALA A 489 -40.91 5.65 14.42
N PHE A 490 -41.05 4.34 14.19
CA PHE A 490 -42.33 3.74 13.84
C PHE A 490 -43.41 3.97 14.94
N GLY A 491 -43.04 3.86 16.22
CA GLY A 491 -43.94 4.09 17.35
C GLY A 491 -44.39 5.56 17.50
N ILE A 492 -43.51 6.52 17.20
CA ILE A 492 -43.76 7.94 17.31
C ILE A 492 -44.46 8.49 16.05
N VAL A 493 -44.03 8.08 14.88
CA VAL A 493 -44.56 8.55 13.60
C VAL A 493 -45.99 8.03 13.38
N SER A 494 -46.34 6.84 13.90
CA SER A 494 -47.73 6.34 13.87
C SER A 494 -48.69 7.22 14.69
N GLN A 495 -48.17 7.91 15.71
CA GLN A 495 -48.98 8.88 16.52
C GLN A 495 -48.88 10.31 15.95
N GLN A 496 -47.77 10.69 15.35
CA GLN A 496 -47.52 12.04 14.81
C GLN A 496 -46.87 11.96 13.41
N PRO A 497 -47.63 11.77 12.33
CA PRO A 497 -47.13 11.60 10.96
C PRO A 497 -46.28 12.76 10.44
N LEU A 498 -46.45 13.95 10.96
CA LEU A 498 -45.66 15.15 10.62
C LEU A 498 -44.16 15.02 10.97
N LEU A 499 -43.78 14.09 11.82
CA LEU A 499 -42.40 13.87 12.23
C LEU A 499 -41.64 12.90 11.27
N LEU A 500 -42.33 12.26 10.33
CA LEU A 500 -41.70 11.31 9.37
C LEU A 500 -40.48 11.90 8.64
N PRO A 501 -40.52 13.13 8.07
CA PRO A 501 -39.37 13.69 7.36
C PRO A 501 -38.17 13.97 8.30
N LEU A 502 -38.43 14.28 9.57
CA LEU A 502 -37.36 14.50 10.54
C LEU A 502 -36.63 13.22 10.87
N TYR A 503 -37.36 12.14 11.16
CA TYR A 503 -36.76 10.83 11.45
C TYR A 503 -36.03 10.25 10.23
N ARG A 504 -36.57 10.44 9.02
CA ARG A 504 -35.86 10.09 7.78
C ARG A 504 -34.50 10.78 7.68
N LYS A 505 -34.45 12.12 7.85
CA LYS A 505 -33.21 12.88 7.82
C LYS A 505 -32.21 12.48 8.92
N MET A 506 -32.70 12.19 10.11
CA MET A 506 -31.85 11.73 11.21
C MET A 506 -31.25 10.36 10.91
N THR A 507 -32.02 9.43 10.34
CA THR A 507 -31.56 8.10 9.95
C THR A 507 -30.56 8.20 8.79
N GLU A 508 -30.86 9.00 7.76
CA GLU A 508 -29.93 9.29 6.65
C GLU A 508 -28.60 9.85 7.17
N SER A 509 -28.65 10.79 8.12
CA SER A 509 -27.44 11.39 8.71
C SER A 509 -26.61 10.41 9.53
N LEU A 510 -27.21 9.46 10.20
CA LEU A 510 -26.50 8.40 10.94
C LEU A 510 -25.92 7.36 9.99
N VAL A 511 -26.68 6.97 8.98
CA VAL A 511 -26.24 6.03 7.97
C VAL A 511 -25.05 6.60 7.19
N SER A 512 -25.05 7.90 6.86
CA SER A 512 -23.94 8.54 6.16
C SER A 512 -22.60 8.52 6.92
N GLN A 513 -22.61 8.19 8.23
CA GLN A 513 -21.39 8.03 9.03
C GLN A 513 -20.85 6.58 9.04
N LEU A 514 -21.58 5.64 8.42
CA LEU A 514 -21.14 4.25 8.34
C LEU A 514 -20.23 4.02 7.15
N PRO A 515 -19.19 3.22 7.28
CA PRO A 515 -18.54 2.62 6.12
C PRO A 515 -19.58 1.74 5.39
N ASN A 516 -19.69 1.87 4.09
CA ASN A 516 -20.73 1.24 3.25
C ASN A 516 -22.18 1.77 3.48
N ALA A 517 -22.31 3.00 3.98
CA ALA A 517 -23.59 3.66 4.24
C ALA A 517 -24.59 3.56 3.10
N ARG A 518 -24.10 3.58 1.87
CA ARG A 518 -24.87 3.70 0.63
C ARG A 518 -25.65 2.47 0.24
N GLN A 519 -25.18 1.30 0.64
CA GLN A 519 -25.93 0.06 0.42
C GLN A 519 -27.26 0.06 1.21
N PHE A 520 -27.31 0.84 2.28
CA PHE A 520 -28.46 0.95 3.16
C PHE A 520 -29.41 2.11 2.77
N GLU A 521 -28.91 3.18 2.11
CA GLU A 521 -29.73 4.33 1.72
C GLU A 521 -30.98 3.95 0.90
N PRO A 522 -30.89 3.15 -0.17
CA PRO A 522 -32.09 2.77 -0.95
C PRO A 522 -33.10 1.95 -0.14
N VAL A 523 -32.59 1.09 0.74
CA VAL A 523 -33.44 0.25 1.60
C VAL A 523 -34.16 1.09 2.64
N ILE A 524 -33.46 2.08 3.21
CA ILE A 524 -34.03 3.01 4.18
C ILE A 524 -35.08 3.90 3.51
N ASP A 525 -34.78 4.42 2.32
CA ASP A 525 -35.72 5.20 1.53
C ASP A 525 -37.00 4.42 1.21
N ASP A 526 -36.86 3.18 0.79
CA ASP A 526 -38.00 2.29 0.50
C ASP A 526 -38.84 2.02 1.78
N VAL A 527 -38.17 1.78 2.90
CA VAL A 527 -38.85 1.58 4.19
C VAL A 527 -39.62 2.84 4.61
N PHE A 528 -39.00 4.03 4.55
CA PHE A 528 -39.67 5.29 4.92
C PHE A 528 -40.78 5.67 3.93
N ASN A 529 -40.64 5.39 2.65
CA ASN A 529 -41.70 5.57 1.65
C ASN A 529 -42.87 4.64 1.92
N LYS A 530 -42.66 3.36 2.21
CA LYS A 530 -43.71 2.39 2.58
C LYS A 530 -44.42 2.80 3.89
N ILE A 531 -43.68 3.30 4.87
CA ILE A 531 -44.27 3.85 6.09
C ILE A 531 -45.14 5.06 5.74
N GLY A 532 -44.68 5.95 4.87
CA GLY A 532 -45.44 7.11 4.41
C GLY A 532 -46.73 6.71 3.67
N GLU A 533 -46.68 5.73 2.79
CA GLU A 533 -47.82 5.19 2.07
C GLU A 533 -48.85 4.52 3.01
N GLN A 534 -48.36 3.76 3.99
CA GLN A 534 -49.24 3.14 5.01
C GLN A 534 -49.96 4.17 5.88
N LEU A 535 -49.29 5.27 6.20
CA LEU A 535 -49.87 6.37 7.00
C LEU A 535 -50.83 7.25 6.18
N ALA A 536 -50.69 7.29 4.85
CA ALA A 536 -51.55 8.05 3.94
C ALA A 536 -52.87 7.31 3.58
N GLN A 537 -52.95 5.99 3.81
CA GLN A 537 -54.18 5.23 3.59
C GLN A 537 -55.18 5.46 4.76
N PRO A 538 -56.46 5.83 4.51
CA PRO A 538 -57.43 5.94 5.57
C PRO A 538 -57.67 4.54 6.17
N GLN A 539 -57.34 4.40 7.46
CA GLN A 539 -57.51 3.12 8.17
C GLN A 539 -58.97 2.72 8.26
N PRO A 540 -59.36 1.52 7.80
CA PRO A 540 -60.60 0.91 8.29
C PRO A 540 -60.32 0.38 9.71
N GLU A 541 -61.20 0.77 10.62
CA GLU A 541 -61.23 0.23 12.00
C GLU A 541 -61.34 -1.30 11.95
N GLN A 542 -60.24 -2.02 12.18
CA GLN A 542 -60.24 -3.43 12.59
C GLN A 542 -59.04 -3.80 13.50
N PRO A 543 -59.23 -4.76 14.40
CA PRO A 543 -58.38 -4.88 15.59
C PRO A 543 -57.16 -5.75 15.39
N ASN A 544 -56.00 -5.20 15.77
CA ASN A 544 -54.87 -5.79 16.51
C ASN A 544 -54.34 -7.23 16.24
N ALA A 545 -54.72 -7.98 15.21
CA ALA A 545 -54.17 -9.33 14.98
C ALA A 545 -52.82 -9.34 14.22
N GLU A 546 -52.58 -8.36 13.36
CA GLU A 546 -51.29 -8.26 12.63
C GLU A 546 -50.19 -7.60 13.48
N ILE A 547 -50.55 -6.64 14.33
CA ILE A 547 -49.63 -6.03 15.31
C ILE A 547 -49.13 -7.10 16.30
N MET A 548 -50.02 -8.01 16.74
CA MET A 548 -49.61 -9.16 17.57
C MET A 548 -48.65 -10.13 16.82
N LYS A 549 -48.83 -10.34 15.51
CA LYS A 549 -47.91 -11.18 14.73
C LYS A 549 -46.55 -10.49 14.49
N VAL A 550 -46.55 -9.18 14.27
CA VAL A 550 -45.31 -8.40 14.14
C VAL A 550 -44.59 -8.33 15.49
N GLN A 551 -45.30 -8.11 16.59
CA GLN A 551 -44.71 -8.16 17.95
C GLN A 551 -44.19 -9.56 18.29
N GLN A 552 -44.91 -10.64 17.96
CA GLN A 552 -44.43 -12.01 18.16
C GLN A 552 -43.22 -12.35 17.31
N ASN A 553 -43.15 -11.83 16.07
CA ASN A 553 -41.93 -11.97 15.23
C ASN A 553 -40.77 -11.11 15.75
N GLN A 554 -41.11 -9.90 16.24
CA GLN A 554 -40.11 -9.01 16.87
C GLN A 554 -39.58 -9.62 18.17
N ASP A 555 -40.42 -10.22 18.99
CA ASP A 555 -40.02 -10.95 20.20
C ASP A 555 -39.20 -12.21 19.88
N LYS A 556 -39.46 -12.89 18.75
CA LYS A 556 -38.63 -13.97 18.27
C LYS A 556 -37.25 -13.47 17.80
N ILE A 557 -37.22 -12.41 17.00
CA ILE A 557 -35.96 -11.78 16.53
C ILE A 557 -35.18 -11.26 17.72
N ASN A 558 -35.81 -10.61 18.67
CA ASN A 558 -35.15 -10.13 19.89
C ASN A 558 -34.65 -11.26 20.78
N LYS A 559 -35.39 -12.39 20.88
CA LYS A 559 -34.91 -13.59 21.58
C LYS A 559 -33.73 -14.26 20.86
N ASP A 560 -33.79 -14.39 19.53
CA ASP A 560 -32.68 -14.95 18.75
C ASP A 560 -31.45 -14.02 18.77
N PHE A 561 -31.67 -12.72 18.82
CA PHE A 561 -30.59 -11.72 18.98
C PHE A 561 -29.98 -11.76 20.39
N ALA A 562 -30.81 -11.88 21.43
CA ALA A 562 -30.36 -12.03 22.82
C ALA A 562 -29.56 -13.34 23.00
N ILE A 563 -30.02 -14.43 22.37
CA ILE A 563 -29.27 -15.72 22.37
C ILE A 563 -27.93 -15.58 21.67
N LYS A 564 -27.86 -14.88 20.52
CA LYS A 564 -26.60 -14.60 19.84
C LYS A 564 -25.68 -13.68 20.63
N GLN A 565 -26.22 -12.67 21.31
CA GLN A 565 -25.42 -11.82 22.21
C GLN A 565 -24.86 -12.62 23.38
N GLU A 566 -25.66 -13.49 23.98
CA GLU A 566 -25.21 -14.33 25.07
C GLU A 566 -24.15 -15.35 24.59
N GLN A 567 -24.30 -15.92 23.40
CA GLN A 567 -23.28 -16.76 22.77
C GLN A 567 -21.98 -16.00 22.48
N ASN A 568 -22.06 -14.76 22.04
CA ASN A 568 -20.89 -13.91 21.84
C ASN A 568 -20.25 -13.50 23.17
N ARG A 569 -21.04 -13.22 24.22
CA ARG A 569 -20.54 -12.95 25.58
C ARG A 569 -19.79 -14.16 26.13
N ILE A 570 -20.40 -15.34 26.02
CA ILE A 570 -19.76 -16.62 26.45
C ILE A 570 -18.47 -16.84 25.67
N LYS A 571 -18.43 -16.56 24.35
CA LYS A 571 -17.23 -16.71 23.53
C LYS A 571 -16.15 -15.69 23.90
N GLN A 572 -16.51 -14.48 24.32
CA GLN A 572 -15.57 -13.49 24.85
C GLN A 572 -15.07 -13.86 26.24
N GLU A 573 -15.93 -14.40 27.11
CA GLU A 573 -15.54 -14.92 28.41
C GLU A 573 -14.62 -16.14 28.28
N GLU A 574 -14.88 -17.05 27.33
CA GLU A 574 -13.98 -18.17 27.02
C GLU A 574 -12.61 -17.68 26.47
N LEU A 575 -12.61 -16.64 25.65
CA LEU A 575 -11.38 -16.03 25.13
C LEU A 575 -10.60 -15.30 26.24
N ALA A 576 -11.30 -14.61 27.14
CA ALA A 576 -10.69 -13.98 28.29
C ALA A 576 -10.14 -15.01 29.27
N LEU A 577 -10.83 -16.12 29.48
CA LEU A 577 -10.38 -17.23 30.32
C LEU A 577 -9.17 -17.95 29.70
N LYS A 578 -9.14 -18.11 28.37
CA LYS A 578 -7.96 -18.64 27.66
C LYS A 578 -6.76 -17.70 27.77
N LYS A 579 -6.95 -16.39 27.62
CA LYS A 579 -5.89 -15.41 27.87
C LYS A 579 -5.39 -15.46 29.31
N GLN A 580 -6.30 -15.53 30.27
CA GLN A 580 -5.95 -15.61 31.69
C GLN A 580 -5.20 -16.91 32.03
N THR A 581 -5.53 -18.02 31.37
CA THR A 581 -4.80 -19.29 31.51
C THR A 581 -3.43 -19.26 30.82
N GLU A 582 -3.30 -18.58 29.70
CA GLU A 582 -1.99 -18.33 29.05
C GLU A 582 -1.11 -17.40 29.89
N ASP A 583 -1.67 -16.29 30.39
CA ASP A 583 -0.96 -15.36 31.26
C ASP A 583 -0.51 -16.03 32.56
N ASN A 584 -1.34 -16.87 33.16
CA ASN A 584 -0.97 -17.68 34.33
C ASN A 584 0.13 -18.72 34.01
N LYS A 585 0.14 -19.29 32.81
CA LYS A 585 1.19 -20.17 32.34
C LYS A 585 2.52 -19.47 32.16
N ILE A 586 2.48 -18.27 31.56
CA ILE A 586 3.65 -17.39 31.40
C ILE A 586 4.16 -16.94 32.78
N MET A 587 3.25 -16.60 33.71
CA MET A 587 3.61 -16.21 35.08
C MET A 587 4.22 -17.36 35.87
N MET A 588 3.77 -18.60 35.67
CA MET A 588 4.41 -19.81 36.26
C MET A 588 5.77 -20.06 35.65
N GLN A 589 5.93 -19.97 34.34
CA GLN A 589 7.23 -20.13 33.68
C GLN A 589 8.25 -19.06 34.12
N ASN A 590 7.81 -17.80 34.30
CA ASN A 590 8.67 -16.75 34.83
C ASN A 590 9.05 -17.03 36.28
N LYS A 591 8.14 -17.50 37.15
CA LYS A 591 8.45 -17.88 38.52
C LYS A 591 9.41 -19.10 38.60
N GLU A 592 9.27 -20.07 37.71
CA GLU A 592 10.22 -21.18 37.60
C GLU A 592 11.61 -20.72 37.17
N SER A 593 11.67 -19.77 36.22
CA SER A 593 12.90 -19.16 35.76
C SER A 593 13.57 -18.32 36.86
N ASP A 594 12.80 -17.54 37.62
CA ASP A 594 13.30 -16.76 38.75
C ASP A 594 13.80 -17.66 39.87
N MET A 595 13.09 -18.75 40.16
CA MET A 595 13.49 -19.74 41.17
C MET A 595 14.77 -20.51 40.75
N GLN A 596 14.92 -20.82 39.46
CA GLN A 596 16.17 -21.39 38.93
C GLN A 596 17.32 -20.38 38.96
N PHE A 597 17.04 -19.11 38.78
CA PHE A 597 18.05 -18.05 38.89
C PHE A 597 18.48 -17.85 40.36
N GLU A 598 17.55 -17.84 41.30
CA GLU A 598 17.84 -17.77 42.74
C GLU A 598 18.62 -19.01 43.23
N LEU A 599 18.26 -20.22 42.78
CA LEU A 599 19.00 -21.45 43.08
C LEU A 599 20.45 -21.37 42.54
N LYS A 600 20.63 -20.87 41.33
CA LYS A 600 21.95 -20.65 40.77
C LYS A 600 22.77 -19.61 41.55
N GLN A 601 22.13 -18.53 42.04
CA GLN A 601 22.79 -17.56 42.90
C GLN A 601 23.16 -18.13 44.25
N GLN A 602 22.31 -19.01 44.84
CA GLN A 602 22.63 -19.71 46.08
C GLN A 602 23.77 -20.71 45.90
N GLU A 603 23.83 -21.42 44.78
CA GLU A 603 24.95 -22.31 44.45
C GLU A 603 26.28 -21.52 44.29
N ILE A 604 26.23 -20.35 43.66
CA ILE A 604 27.39 -19.46 43.51
C ILE A 604 27.82 -18.92 44.87
N ALA A 605 26.89 -18.52 45.72
CA ALA A 605 27.18 -18.04 47.08
C ALA A 605 27.74 -19.14 47.96
N ALA A 606 27.18 -20.37 47.88
CA ALA A 606 27.72 -21.53 48.62
C ALA A 606 29.11 -21.94 48.11
N GLY A 607 29.39 -21.74 46.80
CA GLY A 607 30.73 -21.97 46.25
C GLY A 607 31.75 -20.94 46.69
N GLN A 608 31.32 -19.69 46.97
CA GLN A 608 32.18 -18.65 47.53
C GLN A 608 32.48 -18.84 49.03
N ASP A 609 31.53 -19.34 49.81
CA ASP A 609 31.76 -19.63 51.24
C ASP A 609 32.72 -20.80 51.43
N THR A 610 32.73 -21.78 50.55
CA THR A 610 33.72 -22.87 50.57
C THR A 610 35.13 -22.41 50.18
N SER A 611 35.25 -21.37 49.29
CA SER A 611 36.54 -20.79 48.96
C SER A 611 37.06 -19.83 50.05
N ALA A 612 36.19 -19.13 50.77
CA ALA A 612 36.57 -18.26 51.90
C ALA A 612 37.01 -19.06 53.12
N ASN A 613 36.43 -20.22 53.37
CA ASN A 613 36.86 -21.10 54.50
C ASN A 613 38.19 -21.82 54.25
N ILE A 614 38.65 -21.95 53.02
CA ILE A 614 39.96 -22.50 52.68
C ILE A 614 41.06 -21.44 52.81
N SER A 615 40.75 -20.12 52.69
CA SER A 615 41.71 -19.06 52.81
C SER A 615 41.98 -18.56 54.25
N THR A 616 41.10 -18.88 55.22
CA THR A 616 41.27 -18.50 56.64
C THR A 616 41.92 -19.58 57.52
N GLY A 617 42.24 -20.72 56.91
CA GLY A 617 42.88 -21.84 57.63
C GLY A 617 44.42 -21.83 57.70
N TYR A 618 45.08 -20.83 57.13
CA TYR A 618 46.55 -20.75 57.08
C TYR A 618 47.13 -19.44 57.60
N VAL A 619 46.68 -18.95 58.74
CA VAL A 619 47.46 -17.96 59.52
C VAL A 619 47.19 -18.23 61.00
N ARG A 620 47.91 -19.18 61.60
CA ARG A 620 48.42 -19.16 62.97
C ARG A 620 49.26 -20.42 63.22
N GLY A 621 50.56 -20.16 63.35
CA GLY A 621 51.46 -21.14 63.96
C GLY A 621 52.86 -21.11 63.39
N PHE A 622 53.72 -20.27 64.04
CA PHE A 622 55.18 -20.11 63.98
C PHE A 622 55.79 -19.42 62.79
#